data_ecc9fe30ad58f470990f6f3fb25a2be5
#
_entry.id   ecc9fe30ad58f470990f6f3fb25a2be5
#
_cell.length_a   1.000
_cell.length_b   1.000
_cell.length_c   1.000
_cell.angle_alpha   90.00
_cell.angle_beta   90.00
_cell.angle_gamma   90.00
#
_symmetry.space_group_name_H-M   'P 1'
#
loop_
_entity.id
_entity.type
_entity.pdbx_description
1 polymer ?
#
loop_
_entity_poly.entity_id
_entity_poly.type
_entity_poly.pdbx_seq_one_letter_code
_entity_poly.pdbx_strand_id
1 'polypeptide(L)'
;MITQNLHMHSTWDDGKCSVEEMILASKAAGLRSVGISVHAPMIFGTDWACPREKLGAYQQEVREMKEKYKEAIDVYLGVEWDVLSDIDLEPYDYVIGSAHCIPMPMKLPENCPPELAAMFHTDYPSVDESAEATERMLKGCFDGDADAAAEAYFEQLERVADEPRAQIVGHFDLLTKFDETHHFFDENSPRYEAAARRAMEKLVKAGKIFEVNTGAISRGYRTTPYPSMKWLKLLHEMGGKVTVSADAHHTSGVTCAFEQAEDMIKKAGFREIWILQNEKFVPVSI
;
A
#
# COMPACT_ATOMS: atom_id res chain seq x y z
N MET A 1 -0.78 -20.99 -7.07
CA MET A 1 0.50 -20.24 -7.29
C MET A 1 0.18 -18.86 -7.81
N ILE A 2 0.66 -17.82 -7.17
CA ILE A 2 0.46 -16.42 -7.53
C ILE A 2 1.24 -16.11 -8.79
N THR A 3 0.58 -15.53 -9.80
CA THR A 3 1.16 -15.25 -11.13
C THR A 3 1.12 -13.80 -11.54
N GLN A 4 0.66 -12.91 -10.64
CA GLN A 4 0.58 -11.47 -10.87
C GLN A 4 1.13 -10.72 -9.66
N ASN A 5 1.79 -9.58 -9.92
CA ASN A 5 2.13 -8.58 -8.92
C ASN A 5 1.77 -7.20 -9.49
N LEU A 6 0.87 -6.47 -8.82
CA LEU A 6 0.42 -5.15 -9.24
C LEU A 6 0.98 -4.01 -8.38
N HIS A 7 1.81 -4.30 -7.36
CA HIS A 7 2.37 -3.28 -6.49
C HIS A 7 3.90 -3.34 -6.54
N MET A 8 4.47 -2.48 -7.38
CA MET A 8 5.92 -2.36 -7.56
C MET A 8 6.32 -0.92 -7.86
N HIS A 9 7.39 -0.48 -7.24
CA HIS A 9 7.99 0.84 -7.37
C HIS A 9 9.19 0.81 -8.34
N SER A 10 9.64 1.97 -8.75
CA SER A 10 10.75 2.11 -9.69
C SER A 10 11.57 3.38 -9.42
N THR A 11 12.57 3.66 -10.24
CA THR A 11 13.35 4.90 -10.15
C THR A 11 12.56 6.18 -10.48
N TRP A 12 11.25 6.07 -10.74
CA TRP A 12 10.35 7.23 -10.86
C TRP A 12 9.90 7.77 -9.50
N ASP A 13 9.97 6.94 -8.47
CA ASP A 13 9.68 7.25 -7.08
C ASP A 13 10.85 6.79 -6.19
N ASP A 14 10.60 6.13 -5.08
CA ASP A 14 11.65 5.65 -4.16
C ASP A 14 12.17 4.23 -4.47
N GLY A 15 11.66 3.58 -5.52
CA GLY A 15 12.18 2.30 -6.01
C GLY A 15 13.65 2.40 -6.47
N LYS A 16 14.37 1.29 -6.41
CA LYS A 16 15.84 1.23 -6.66
C LYS A 16 16.20 0.73 -8.05
N CYS A 17 15.22 0.28 -8.83
CA CYS A 17 15.43 -0.31 -10.15
C CYS A 17 14.53 0.38 -11.18
N SER A 18 14.94 0.39 -12.44
CA SER A 18 14.13 0.91 -13.55
C SER A 18 12.87 0.07 -13.76
N VAL A 19 11.89 0.65 -14.46
CA VAL A 19 10.66 -0.06 -14.88
C VAL A 19 11.01 -1.35 -15.60
N GLU A 20 11.96 -1.30 -16.55
CA GLU A 20 12.37 -2.47 -17.32
C GLU A 20 13.00 -3.57 -16.47
N GLU A 21 13.90 -3.21 -15.54
CA GLU A 21 14.52 -4.17 -14.61
C GLU A 21 13.48 -4.87 -13.75
N MET A 22 12.47 -4.15 -13.24
CA MET A 22 11.38 -4.73 -12.46
C MET A 22 10.54 -5.71 -13.28
N ILE A 23 10.21 -5.39 -14.53
CA ILE A 23 9.49 -6.26 -15.45
C ILE A 23 10.29 -7.53 -15.75
N LEU A 24 11.58 -7.40 -16.08
CA LEU A 24 12.45 -8.54 -16.40
C LEU A 24 12.65 -9.47 -15.20
N ALA A 25 12.82 -8.92 -14.00
CA ALA A 25 12.93 -9.71 -12.78
C ALA A 25 11.63 -10.48 -12.50
N SER A 26 10.48 -9.84 -12.67
CA SER A 26 9.17 -10.44 -12.50
C SER A 26 8.92 -11.59 -13.47
N LYS A 27 9.27 -11.38 -14.74
CA LYS A 27 9.22 -12.44 -15.77
C LYS A 27 10.15 -13.62 -15.41
N ALA A 28 11.37 -13.34 -14.96
CA ALA A 28 12.32 -14.36 -14.54
C ALA A 28 11.83 -15.14 -13.31
N ALA A 29 11.06 -14.51 -12.43
CA ALA A 29 10.40 -15.12 -11.28
C ALA A 29 9.14 -15.93 -11.66
N GLY A 30 8.75 -15.98 -12.94
CA GLY A 30 7.61 -16.76 -13.42
C GLY A 30 6.26 -16.06 -13.36
N LEU A 31 6.21 -14.75 -13.11
CA LEU A 31 4.96 -13.98 -13.20
C LEU A 31 4.50 -13.90 -14.66
N ARG A 32 3.19 -13.89 -14.85
CA ARG A 32 2.52 -13.73 -16.15
C ARG A 32 2.09 -12.30 -16.43
N SER A 33 1.85 -11.56 -15.36
CA SER A 33 1.47 -10.16 -15.46
C SER A 33 2.01 -9.35 -14.29
N VAL A 34 2.32 -8.08 -14.56
CA VAL A 34 2.90 -7.15 -13.61
C VAL A 34 2.32 -5.76 -13.78
N GLY A 35 2.28 -5.00 -12.70
CA GLY A 35 1.96 -3.59 -12.73
C GLY A 35 3.07 -2.78 -12.07
N ILE A 36 3.37 -1.63 -12.64
CA ILE A 36 4.20 -0.61 -11.98
C ILE A 36 3.25 0.41 -11.40
N SER A 37 3.42 0.73 -10.12
CA SER A 37 2.47 1.57 -9.37
C SER A 37 3.21 2.54 -8.45
N VAL A 38 3.90 3.50 -9.06
CA VAL A 38 4.65 4.52 -8.30
C VAL A 38 3.75 5.25 -7.32
N HIS A 39 4.31 5.71 -6.21
CA HIS A 39 3.62 6.62 -5.30
C HIS A 39 3.16 7.88 -6.01
N ALA A 40 1.86 8.21 -5.91
CA ALA A 40 1.31 9.45 -6.43
C ALA A 40 1.87 10.66 -5.65
N PRO A 41 2.12 11.80 -6.33
CA PRO A 41 2.51 13.02 -5.64
C PRO A 41 1.41 13.46 -4.67
N MET A 42 1.82 13.83 -3.46
CA MET A 42 0.95 14.31 -2.41
C MET A 42 0.56 15.79 -2.64
N ILE A 43 -0.48 16.26 -1.94
CA ILE A 43 -0.84 17.70 -1.89
C ILE A 43 0.24 18.57 -1.21
N PHE A 44 1.18 17.93 -0.54
CA PHE A 44 2.39 18.53 0.04
C PHE A 44 3.63 17.89 -0.59
N GLY A 45 4.78 18.55 -0.50
CA GLY A 45 6.03 18.04 -1.09
C GLY A 45 6.53 16.80 -0.36
N THR A 46 6.94 15.79 -1.12
CA THR A 46 7.62 14.57 -0.62
C THR A 46 8.82 14.27 -1.50
N ASP A 47 9.79 13.55 -0.98
CA ASP A 47 10.99 13.10 -1.71
C ASP A 47 10.91 11.62 -2.12
N TRP A 48 9.89 10.90 -1.65
CA TRP A 48 9.66 9.49 -1.95
C TRP A 48 8.61 9.23 -3.04
N ALA A 49 7.73 10.19 -3.34
CA ALA A 49 6.71 10.04 -4.37
C ALA A 49 7.23 10.51 -5.75
N CYS A 50 6.63 10.01 -6.83
CA CYS A 50 6.90 10.46 -8.18
C CYS A 50 6.60 11.97 -8.30
N PRO A 51 7.56 12.82 -8.74
CA PRO A 51 7.28 14.24 -8.93
C PRO A 51 6.14 14.48 -9.93
N ARG A 52 5.23 15.39 -9.60
CA ARG A 52 4.02 15.68 -10.41
C ARG A 52 4.33 15.96 -11.88
N GLU A 53 5.39 16.73 -12.13
CA GLU A 53 5.83 17.07 -13.50
C GLU A 53 6.42 15.88 -14.26
N LYS A 54 6.75 14.79 -13.58
CA LYS A 54 7.30 13.56 -14.18
C LYS A 54 6.26 12.49 -14.44
N LEU A 55 5.03 12.61 -13.93
CA LEU A 55 3.99 11.59 -14.11
C LEU A 55 3.73 11.24 -15.57
N GLY A 56 3.72 12.24 -16.48
CA GLY A 56 3.53 11.99 -17.90
C GLY A 56 4.63 11.16 -18.53
N ALA A 57 5.88 11.38 -18.12
CA ALA A 57 7.03 10.60 -18.60
C ALA A 57 7.01 9.17 -18.04
N TYR A 58 6.68 9.00 -16.77
CA TYR A 58 6.44 7.70 -16.16
C TYR A 58 5.37 6.89 -16.90
N GLN A 59 4.21 7.49 -17.14
CA GLN A 59 3.11 6.85 -17.87
C GLN A 59 3.53 6.44 -19.30
N GLN A 60 4.30 7.28 -19.97
CA GLN A 60 4.81 7.00 -21.30
C GLN A 60 5.77 5.81 -21.29
N GLU A 61 6.73 5.76 -20.36
CA GLU A 61 7.69 4.65 -20.27
C GLU A 61 6.97 3.31 -20.01
N VAL A 62 6.02 3.27 -19.07
CA VAL A 62 5.29 2.02 -18.79
C VAL A 62 4.49 1.57 -20.00
N ARG A 63 3.87 2.48 -20.77
CA ARG A 63 3.16 2.13 -22.02
C ARG A 63 4.12 1.59 -23.10
N GLU A 64 5.31 2.17 -23.21
CA GLU A 64 6.35 1.67 -24.12
C GLU A 64 6.81 0.26 -23.71
N MET A 65 6.98 0.01 -22.41
CA MET A 65 7.32 -1.30 -21.89
C MET A 65 6.17 -2.32 -22.08
N LYS A 66 4.93 -1.91 -21.92
CA LYS A 66 3.73 -2.72 -22.22
C LYS A 66 3.76 -3.20 -23.68
N GLU A 67 4.02 -2.32 -24.62
CA GLU A 67 4.11 -2.70 -26.04
C GLU A 67 5.34 -3.56 -26.33
N LYS A 68 6.50 -3.23 -25.74
CA LYS A 68 7.75 -3.97 -25.93
C LYS A 68 7.68 -5.42 -25.48
N TYR A 69 6.97 -5.68 -24.37
CA TYR A 69 6.93 -7.00 -23.72
C TYR A 69 5.61 -7.75 -23.92
N LYS A 70 4.66 -7.25 -24.72
CA LYS A 70 3.31 -7.78 -24.89
C LYS A 70 3.23 -9.29 -25.24
N GLU A 71 4.24 -9.85 -25.91
CA GLU A 71 4.30 -11.28 -26.26
C GLU A 71 4.94 -12.13 -25.15
N ALA A 72 5.44 -11.50 -24.09
CA ALA A 72 6.24 -12.17 -23.06
C ALA A 72 5.63 -12.09 -21.67
N ILE A 73 5.02 -10.97 -21.32
CA ILE A 73 4.40 -10.70 -20.02
C ILE A 73 3.44 -9.51 -20.14
N ASP A 74 2.27 -9.61 -19.54
CA ASP A 74 1.33 -8.49 -19.48
C ASP A 74 1.86 -7.40 -18.54
N VAL A 75 1.96 -6.16 -19.02
CA VAL A 75 2.40 -5.01 -18.23
C VAL A 75 1.24 -4.05 -18.07
N TYR A 76 0.96 -3.62 -16.85
CA TYR A 76 -0.09 -2.66 -16.52
C TYR A 76 0.47 -1.36 -15.96
N LEU A 77 -0.09 -0.25 -16.39
CA LEU A 77 0.20 1.07 -15.85
C LEU A 77 -0.67 1.30 -14.60
N GLY A 78 -0.06 1.27 -13.44
CA GLY A 78 -0.71 1.53 -12.17
C GLY A 78 -0.28 2.84 -11.51
N VAL A 79 -0.86 3.12 -10.38
CA VAL A 79 -0.43 4.14 -9.43
C VAL A 79 -0.85 3.72 -8.03
N GLU A 80 0.01 3.93 -7.06
CA GLU A 80 -0.36 3.92 -5.67
C GLU A 80 -0.79 5.33 -5.28
N TRP A 81 -2.11 5.53 -5.31
CA TRP A 81 -2.76 6.78 -4.98
C TRP A 81 -3.01 6.87 -3.48
N ASP A 82 -2.44 7.88 -2.84
CA ASP A 82 -2.77 8.21 -1.47
C ASP A 82 -4.03 9.09 -1.43
N VAL A 83 -4.85 8.93 -0.38
CA VAL A 83 -6.06 9.75 -0.16
C VAL A 83 -5.77 11.25 0.01
N LEU A 84 -4.50 11.62 0.17
CA LEU A 84 -4.00 13.00 0.20
C LEU A 84 -3.35 13.42 -1.13
N SER A 85 -3.61 12.71 -2.23
CA SER A 85 -3.17 13.08 -3.58
C SER A 85 -4.34 13.61 -4.41
N ASP A 86 -4.08 14.57 -5.28
CA ASP A 86 -5.06 15.26 -6.12
C ASP A 86 -4.78 15.10 -7.63
N ILE A 87 -4.22 13.96 -8.03
CA ILE A 87 -3.94 13.66 -9.44
C ILE A 87 -5.16 13.14 -10.19
N ASP A 88 -5.13 13.28 -11.53
CA ASP A 88 -6.07 12.59 -12.41
C ASP A 88 -5.77 11.08 -12.45
N LEU A 89 -6.76 10.24 -12.16
CA LEU A 89 -6.65 8.79 -12.12
C LEU A 89 -7.09 8.10 -13.43
N GLU A 90 -7.69 8.79 -14.36
CA GLU A 90 -8.17 8.23 -15.64
C GLU A 90 -7.07 7.59 -16.50
N PRO A 91 -5.82 8.10 -16.53
CA PRO A 91 -4.77 7.52 -17.36
C PRO A 91 -4.30 6.11 -16.99
N TYR A 92 -4.65 5.62 -15.79
CA TYR A 92 -4.10 4.37 -15.23
C TYR A 92 -5.00 3.16 -15.52
N ASP A 93 -4.37 2.00 -15.78
CA ASP A 93 -5.08 0.72 -15.98
C ASP A 93 -5.73 0.25 -14.66
N TYR A 94 -5.10 0.54 -13.52
CA TYR A 94 -5.59 0.26 -12.16
C TYR A 94 -4.99 1.26 -11.15
N VAL A 95 -5.64 1.36 -10.00
CA VAL A 95 -5.23 2.24 -8.89
C VAL A 95 -5.27 1.48 -7.58
N ILE A 96 -4.18 1.58 -6.82
CA ILE A 96 -4.10 1.15 -5.43
C ILE A 96 -4.39 2.37 -4.56
N GLY A 97 -5.37 2.31 -3.70
CA GLY A 97 -5.71 3.37 -2.75
C GLY A 97 -5.09 3.11 -1.40
N SER A 98 -4.28 4.05 -0.91
CA SER A 98 -3.50 3.93 0.32
C SER A 98 -3.65 5.17 1.22
N ALA A 99 -3.22 5.04 2.46
CA ALA A 99 -3.06 6.13 3.40
C ALA A 99 -1.69 5.99 4.09
N HIS A 100 -0.76 6.89 3.80
CA HIS A 100 0.59 6.91 4.38
C HIS A 100 0.74 7.99 5.45
N CYS A 101 -0.14 8.99 5.43
CA CYS A 101 -0.06 10.13 6.34
C CYS A 101 -1.43 10.43 6.96
N ILE A 102 -1.39 11.04 8.16
CA ILE A 102 -2.58 11.53 8.84
C ILE A 102 -2.55 13.06 8.78
N PRO A 103 -3.60 13.75 8.24
CA PRO A 103 -3.64 15.21 8.18
C PRO A 103 -3.92 15.78 9.60
N MET A 104 -2.89 15.88 10.41
CA MET A 104 -2.97 16.36 11.78
C MET A 104 -1.70 17.12 12.16
N PRO A 105 -1.82 18.40 12.58
CA PRO A 105 -0.67 19.19 13.01
C PRO A 105 0.05 18.55 14.19
N MET A 106 1.36 18.33 14.03
CA MET A 106 2.20 17.82 15.12
C MET A 106 2.61 18.95 16.06
N LYS A 107 2.37 18.76 17.36
CA LYS A 107 2.91 19.64 18.40
C LYS A 107 4.41 19.37 18.54
N LEU A 108 5.23 20.25 18.01
CA LEU A 108 6.68 20.17 18.20
C LEU A 108 7.07 20.61 19.63
N PRO A 109 8.15 20.04 20.20
CA PRO A 109 8.72 20.53 21.45
C PRO A 109 9.02 22.04 21.36
N GLU A 110 8.81 22.79 22.47
CA GLU A 110 9.07 24.25 22.51
C GLU A 110 10.46 24.67 22.02
N ASN A 111 11.45 23.77 22.12
CA ASN A 111 12.84 24.01 21.70
C ASN A 111 13.23 23.19 20.47
N CYS A 112 12.28 22.77 19.63
CA CYS A 112 12.62 22.06 18.40
C CYS A 112 13.45 22.96 17.48
N PRO A 113 14.68 22.53 17.07
CA PRO A 113 15.48 23.31 16.13
C PRO A 113 14.69 23.54 14.83
N PRO A 114 14.74 24.75 14.23
CA PRO A 114 14.02 25.05 12.99
C PRO A 114 14.35 24.08 11.84
N GLU A 115 15.60 23.60 11.79
CA GLU A 115 16.08 22.62 10.81
C GLU A 115 15.38 21.26 11.00
N LEU A 116 15.15 20.85 12.26
CA LEU A 116 14.43 19.62 12.57
C LEU A 116 12.94 19.78 12.26
N ALA A 117 12.36 20.92 12.60
CA ALA A 117 10.95 21.24 12.30
C ALA A 117 10.69 21.25 10.78
N ALA A 118 11.64 21.74 9.99
CA ALA A 118 11.55 21.78 8.53
C ALA A 118 11.70 20.39 7.85
N MET A 119 12.34 19.44 8.53
CA MET A 119 12.52 18.07 8.03
C MET A 119 11.26 17.20 8.25
N PHE A 120 10.34 17.63 9.11
CA PHE A 120 9.10 16.92 9.36
C PHE A 120 7.96 17.62 8.64
N HIS A 121 7.17 16.88 7.89
CA HIS A 121 5.86 17.32 7.43
C HIS A 121 4.94 17.38 8.65
N THR A 122 5.09 18.45 9.46
CA THR A 122 4.46 18.58 10.77
C THR A 122 2.94 18.57 10.74
N ASP A 123 2.34 18.82 9.56
CA ASP A 123 0.89 18.81 9.35
C ASP A 123 0.39 17.46 8.78
N TYR A 124 1.30 16.59 8.33
CA TYR A 124 0.99 15.31 7.69
C TYR A 124 1.98 14.22 8.14
N PRO A 125 2.02 13.86 9.43
CA PRO A 125 2.94 12.84 9.90
C PRO A 125 2.68 11.50 9.21
N SER A 126 3.78 10.86 8.77
CA SER A 126 3.74 9.51 8.19
C SER A 126 3.51 8.46 9.26
N VAL A 127 2.75 7.41 8.92
CA VAL A 127 2.50 6.26 9.81
C VAL A 127 3.56 5.16 9.65
N ASP A 128 4.41 5.25 8.62
CA ASP A 128 5.27 4.13 8.20
C ASP A 128 6.71 4.54 7.80
N GLU A 129 7.12 5.77 8.05
CA GLU A 129 8.47 6.26 7.72
C GLU A 129 9.56 5.51 8.52
N SER A 130 9.47 5.56 9.85
CA SER A 130 10.35 4.83 10.76
C SER A 130 9.69 4.62 12.13
N ALA A 131 10.23 3.73 12.95
CA ALA A 131 9.72 3.52 14.32
C ALA A 131 9.81 4.80 15.16
N GLU A 132 10.91 5.56 15.00
CA GLU A 132 11.09 6.85 15.68
C GLU A 132 10.08 7.89 15.19
N ALA A 133 9.73 7.90 13.90
CA ALA A 133 8.70 8.78 13.35
C ALA A 133 7.32 8.42 13.91
N THR A 134 7.00 7.13 13.99
CA THR A 134 5.76 6.64 14.61
C THR A 134 5.68 7.07 16.08
N GLU A 135 6.74 6.90 16.86
CA GLU A 135 6.77 7.34 18.26
C GLU A 135 6.57 8.86 18.40
N ARG A 136 7.21 9.64 17.53
CA ARG A 136 7.05 11.12 17.50
C ARG A 136 5.62 11.51 17.13
N MET A 137 5.02 10.87 16.12
CA MET A 137 3.63 11.09 15.74
C MET A 137 2.68 10.80 16.91
N LEU A 138 2.81 9.65 17.57
CA LEU A 138 1.99 9.28 18.71
C LEU A 138 2.08 10.33 19.81
N LYS A 139 3.29 10.77 20.18
CA LYS A 139 3.51 11.78 21.22
C LYS A 139 3.05 13.17 20.79
N GLY A 140 3.38 13.59 19.58
CA GLY A 140 3.16 14.96 19.10
C GLY A 140 1.75 15.25 18.62
N CYS A 141 1.05 14.26 18.07
CA CYS A 141 -0.30 14.42 17.52
C CYS A 141 -1.40 13.89 18.45
N PHE A 142 -1.09 12.83 19.20
CA PHE A 142 -2.10 12.06 19.94
C PHE A 142 -1.86 12.00 21.45
N ASP A 143 -0.91 12.76 21.99
CA ASP A 143 -0.53 12.77 23.42
C ASP A 143 -0.23 11.33 23.96
N GLY A 144 0.24 10.42 23.09
CA GLY A 144 0.54 9.02 23.37
C GLY A 144 -0.66 8.06 23.26
N ASP A 145 -1.84 8.54 22.87
CA ASP A 145 -3.04 7.70 22.64
C ASP A 145 -2.94 7.00 21.28
N ALA A 146 -2.43 5.75 21.27
CA ALA A 146 -2.31 4.94 20.07
C ALA A 146 -3.65 4.56 19.43
N ASP A 147 -4.70 4.41 20.23
CA ASP A 147 -6.04 4.14 19.71
C ASP A 147 -6.58 5.35 18.93
N ALA A 148 -6.35 6.58 19.40
CA ALA A 148 -6.73 7.78 18.66
C ALA A 148 -5.96 7.89 17.33
N ALA A 149 -4.69 7.51 17.31
CA ALA A 149 -3.92 7.47 16.07
C ALA A 149 -4.46 6.42 15.09
N ALA A 150 -4.83 5.23 15.58
CA ALA A 150 -5.45 4.19 14.76
C ALA A 150 -6.82 4.63 14.22
N GLU A 151 -7.65 5.27 15.04
CA GLU A 151 -8.94 5.85 14.61
C GLU A 151 -8.74 6.85 13.47
N ALA A 152 -7.77 7.77 13.60
CA ALA A 152 -7.46 8.75 12.57
C ALA A 152 -6.92 8.11 11.29
N TYR A 153 -6.06 7.09 11.40
CA TYR A 153 -5.54 6.34 10.24
C TYR A 153 -6.66 5.66 9.47
N PHE A 154 -7.51 4.88 10.14
CA PHE A 154 -8.60 4.16 9.48
C PHE A 154 -9.66 5.12 8.91
N GLU A 155 -9.86 6.30 9.49
CA GLU A 155 -10.70 7.36 8.91
C GLU A 155 -10.12 7.88 7.59
N GLN A 156 -8.78 8.00 7.46
CA GLN A 156 -8.17 8.32 6.17
C GLN A 156 -8.34 7.16 5.18
N LEU A 157 -7.99 5.94 5.57
CA LEU A 157 -8.04 4.79 4.68
C LEU A 157 -9.45 4.50 4.15
N GLU A 158 -10.49 4.69 4.96
CA GLU A 158 -11.88 4.45 4.51
C GLU A 158 -12.32 5.39 3.37
N ARG A 159 -11.60 6.51 3.13
CA ARG A 159 -11.85 7.43 2.00
C ARG A 159 -11.57 6.80 0.65
N VAL A 160 -10.76 5.74 0.60
CA VAL A 160 -10.54 4.93 -0.61
C VAL A 160 -11.87 4.36 -1.14
N ALA A 161 -12.85 4.14 -0.27
CA ALA A 161 -14.19 3.70 -0.68
C ALA A 161 -14.91 4.72 -1.58
N ASP A 162 -14.60 6.01 -1.41
CA ASP A 162 -15.28 7.12 -2.09
C ASP A 162 -14.65 7.42 -3.47
N GLU A 163 -13.47 6.82 -3.79
CA GLU A 163 -12.81 6.96 -5.09
C GLU A 163 -13.09 5.74 -5.99
N PRO A 164 -13.95 5.88 -7.03
CA PRO A 164 -14.33 4.74 -7.87
C PRO A 164 -13.16 4.12 -8.64
N ARG A 165 -12.13 4.92 -8.97
CA ARG A 165 -10.95 4.46 -9.71
C ARG A 165 -9.96 3.68 -8.84
N ALA A 166 -9.99 3.81 -7.52
CA ALA A 166 -9.19 3.02 -6.60
C ALA A 166 -9.83 1.64 -6.41
N GLN A 167 -9.43 0.65 -7.21
CA GLN A 167 -9.96 -0.71 -7.14
C GLN A 167 -9.36 -1.53 -5.99
N ILE A 168 -8.09 -1.30 -5.68
CA ILE A 168 -7.33 -2.04 -4.67
C ILE A 168 -7.14 -1.17 -3.44
N VAL A 169 -7.29 -1.76 -2.26
CA VAL A 169 -6.87 -1.16 -0.98
C VAL A 169 -5.47 -1.64 -0.67
N GLY A 170 -4.51 -0.74 -0.60
CA GLY A 170 -3.14 -1.00 -0.21
C GLY A 170 -3.05 -1.41 1.27
N HIS A 171 -2.07 -2.22 1.62
CA HIS A 171 -1.62 -2.57 2.99
C HIS A 171 -2.52 -2.07 4.14
N PHE A 172 -3.70 -2.68 4.31
CA PHE A 172 -4.81 -2.21 5.15
C PHE A 172 -4.43 -1.74 6.56
N ASP A 173 -3.52 -2.43 7.23
CA ASP A 173 -3.05 -2.12 8.59
C ASP A 173 -1.58 -1.65 8.61
N LEU A 174 -1.19 -0.81 7.63
CA LEU A 174 0.16 -0.28 7.44
C LEU A 174 0.76 0.36 8.70
N LEU A 175 -0.07 1.05 9.52
CA LEU A 175 0.37 1.66 10.77
C LEU A 175 1.08 0.66 11.71
N THR A 176 0.87 -0.65 11.51
CA THR A 176 1.51 -1.71 12.32
C THR A 176 2.86 -2.17 11.76
N LYS A 177 3.46 -1.42 10.82
CA LYS A 177 4.72 -1.78 10.14
C LYS A 177 5.84 -2.16 11.12
N PHE A 178 5.93 -1.47 12.24
CA PHE A 178 7.00 -1.66 13.24
C PHE A 178 6.55 -2.42 14.50
N ASP A 179 5.29 -2.90 14.54
CA ASP A 179 4.70 -3.42 15.78
C ASP A 179 5.24 -4.77 16.23
N GLU A 180 5.78 -5.58 15.32
CA GLU A 180 6.40 -6.85 15.72
C GLU A 180 7.61 -6.65 16.68
N THR A 181 8.21 -5.45 16.67
CA THR A 181 9.37 -5.12 17.52
C THR A 181 9.11 -4.02 18.53
N HIS A 182 8.19 -3.08 18.25
CA HIS A 182 7.97 -1.87 19.07
C HIS A 182 6.65 -1.85 19.82
N HIS A 183 5.64 -2.62 19.39
CA HIS A 183 4.35 -2.75 20.06
C HIS A 183 3.65 -1.39 20.31
N PHE A 184 3.61 -0.53 19.29
CA PHE A 184 2.97 0.78 19.36
C PHE A 184 1.44 0.69 19.47
N PHE A 185 0.84 -0.30 18.77
CA PHE A 185 -0.59 -0.47 18.67
C PHE A 185 -1.05 -1.82 19.22
N ASP A 186 -2.23 -1.85 19.85
CA ASP A 186 -2.91 -3.09 20.23
C ASP A 186 -4.13 -3.30 19.33
N GLU A 187 -4.01 -4.19 18.34
CA GLU A 187 -5.13 -4.52 17.44
C GLU A 187 -6.34 -5.18 18.14
N ASN A 188 -6.21 -5.53 19.45
CA ASN A 188 -7.29 -6.06 20.28
C ASN A 188 -7.93 -4.98 21.15
N SER A 189 -7.42 -3.75 21.16
CA SER A 189 -8.11 -2.64 21.80
C SER A 189 -9.49 -2.44 21.18
N PRO A 190 -10.55 -2.26 21.99
CA PRO A 190 -11.90 -2.06 21.47
C PRO A 190 -12.03 -0.85 20.53
N ARG A 191 -11.24 0.21 20.72
CA ARG A 191 -11.25 1.41 19.88
C ARG A 191 -10.57 1.12 18.53
N TYR A 192 -9.40 0.50 18.55
CA TYR A 192 -8.69 0.06 17.34
C TYR A 192 -9.60 -0.88 16.52
N GLU A 193 -10.14 -1.93 17.18
CA GLU A 193 -11.01 -2.91 16.50
C GLU A 193 -12.25 -2.25 15.87
N ALA A 194 -12.90 -1.33 16.58
CA ALA A 194 -14.07 -0.63 16.06
C ALA A 194 -13.72 0.23 14.84
N ALA A 195 -12.59 0.94 14.86
CA ALA A 195 -12.14 1.77 13.75
C ALA A 195 -11.78 0.94 12.51
N ALA A 196 -10.95 -0.11 12.69
CA ALA A 196 -10.56 -1.02 11.61
C ALA A 196 -11.77 -1.73 10.98
N ARG A 197 -12.69 -2.24 11.81
CA ARG A 197 -13.94 -2.88 11.34
C ARG A 197 -14.79 -1.91 10.53
N ARG A 198 -15.02 -0.70 11.00
CA ARG A 198 -15.79 0.33 10.29
C ARG A 198 -15.19 0.62 8.91
N ALA A 199 -13.88 0.85 8.84
CA ALA A 199 -13.19 1.11 7.59
C ALA A 199 -13.32 -0.10 6.63
N MET A 200 -13.09 -1.32 7.12
CA MET A 200 -13.22 -2.54 6.33
C MET A 200 -14.63 -2.71 5.78
N GLU A 201 -15.68 -2.53 6.60
CA GLU A 201 -17.08 -2.62 6.18
C GLU A 201 -17.41 -1.62 5.05
N LYS A 202 -16.94 -0.36 5.16
CA LYS A 202 -17.12 0.66 4.13
C LYS A 202 -16.44 0.26 2.82
N LEU A 203 -15.19 -0.19 2.90
CA LEU A 203 -14.38 -0.61 1.75
C LEU A 203 -14.96 -1.86 1.06
N VAL A 204 -15.38 -2.88 1.83
CA VAL A 204 -16.06 -4.08 1.31
C VAL A 204 -17.37 -3.70 0.62
N LYS A 205 -18.19 -2.85 1.24
CA LYS A 205 -19.45 -2.35 0.65
C LYS A 205 -19.22 -1.61 -0.66
N ALA A 206 -18.09 -0.88 -0.80
CA ALA A 206 -17.68 -0.23 -2.03
C ALA A 206 -17.11 -1.21 -3.08
N GLY A 207 -17.01 -2.51 -2.75
CA GLY A 207 -16.54 -3.56 -3.67
C GLY A 207 -15.04 -3.61 -3.87
N LYS A 208 -14.25 -2.95 -3.00
CA LYS A 208 -12.79 -2.89 -3.10
C LYS A 208 -12.15 -4.25 -2.90
N ILE A 209 -10.96 -4.40 -3.48
CA ILE A 209 -10.10 -5.59 -3.37
C ILE A 209 -8.97 -5.26 -2.41
N PHE A 210 -8.79 -6.06 -1.37
CA PHE A 210 -7.72 -5.83 -0.40
C PHE A 210 -6.45 -6.55 -0.84
N GLU A 211 -5.33 -5.87 -0.84
CA GLU A 211 -4.08 -6.55 -1.09
C GLU A 211 -3.58 -7.30 0.15
N VAL A 212 -3.09 -8.51 -0.06
CA VAL A 212 -2.22 -9.20 0.88
C VAL A 212 -0.80 -8.82 0.49
N ASN A 213 -0.26 -7.86 1.22
CA ASN A 213 0.98 -7.17 0.88
C ASN A 213 2.16 -7.76 1.64
N THR A 214 3.23 -8.09 0.92
CA THR A 214 4.44 -8.72 1.50
C THR A 214 5.64 -7.77 1.58
N GLY A 215 5.47 -6.50 1.24
CA GLY A 215 6.56 -5.52 1.13
C GLY A 215 7.35 -5.32 2.41
N ALA A 216 6.68 -5.26 3.56
CA ALA A 216 7.37 -5.13 4.85
C ALA A 216 8.24 -6.35 5.19
N ILE A 217 7.90 -7.54 4.70
CA ILE A 217 8.73 -8.75 4.86
C ILE A 217 10.02 -8.61 4.05
N SER A 218 9.91 -8.18 2.79
CA SER A 218 11.06 -8.02 1.90
C SER A 218 12.06 -6.97 2.41
N ARG A 219 11.56 -5.98 3.16
CA ARG A 219 12.35 -4.92 3.79
C ARG A 219 12.79 -5.23 5.22
N GLY A 220 12.39 -6.39 5.78
CA GLY A 220 12.81 -6.84 7.10
C GLY A 220 12.10 -6.17 8.28
N TYR A 221 10.98 -5.50 8.06
CA TYR A 221 10.20 -4.84 9.12
C TYR A 221 9.19 -5.80 9.78
N ARG A 222 8.69 -6.79 9.04
CA ARG A 222 7.71 -7.75 9.53
C ARG A 222 8.07 -9.18 9.13
N THR A 223 7.47 -10.13 9.81
CA THR A 223 7.54 -11.57 9.48
C THR A 223 6.27 -12.07 8.81
N THR A 224 5.20 -11.27 8.83
CA THR A 224 3.89 -11.61 8.26
C THR A 224 3.40 -10.52 7.29
N PRO A 225 2.61 -10.88 6.24
CA PRO A 225 2.00 -9.89 5.34
C PRO A 225 0.98 -8.98 6.04
N TYR A 226 0.64 -7.84 5.39
CA TYR A 226 -0.61 -7.12 5.64
C TYR A 226 -1.76 -7.75 4.83
N PRO A 227 -3.02 -7.66 5.30
CA PRO A 227 -3.37 -7.35 6.70
C PRO A 227 -3.04 -8.53 7.62
N SER A 228 -3.04 -8.29 8.94
CA SER A 228 -2.84 -9.36 9.92
C SER A 228 -3.89 -10.47 9.76
N MET A 229 -3.60 -11.67 10.26
CA MET A 229 -4.53 -12.81 10.16
C MET A 229 -5.91 -12.53 10.78
N LYS A 230 -5.97 -11.68 11.80
CA LYS A 230 -7.23 -11.23 12.42
C LYS A 230 -8.12 -10.52 11.40
N TRP A 231 -7.56 -9.53 10.72
CA TRP A 231 -8.28 -8.72 9.73
C TRP A 231 -8.57 -9.50 8.46
N LEU A 232 -7.68 -10.39 8.04
CA LEU A 232 -7.90 -11.22 6.86
C LEU A 232 -9.07 -12.20 7.05
N LYS A 233 -9.22 -12.77 8.25
CA LYS A 233 -10.38 -13.62 8.59
C LYS A 233 -11.69 -12.81 8.61
N LEU A 234 -11.66 -11.64 9.25
CA LEU A 234 -12.81 -10.75 9.27
C LEU A 234 -13.23 -10.32 7.86
N LEU A 235 -12.25 -10.01 7.01
CA LEU A 235 -12.49 -9.68 5.60
C LEU A 235 -13.19 -10.83 4.86
N HIS A 236 -12.74 -12.07 5.09
CA HIS A 236 -13.40 -13.26 4.52
C HIS A 236 -14.84 -13.40 5.03
N GLU A 237 -15.09 -13.24 6.32
CA GLU A 237 -16.43 -13.29 6.92
C GLU A 237 -17.38 -12.24 6.33
N MET A 238 -16.86 -11.07 5.95
CA MET A 238 -17.60 -10.00 5.28
C MET A 238 -17.81 -10.24 3.78
N GLY A 239 -17.29 -11.35 3.22
CA GLY A 239 -17.35 -11.62 1.77
C GLY A 239 -16.45 -10.71 0.95
N GLY A 240 -15.37 -10.19 1.54
CA GLY A 240 -14.41 -9.34 0.87
C GLY A 240 -13.58 -10.07 -0.18
N LYS A 241 -12.82 -9.31 -0.97
CA LYS A 241 -11.99 -9.77 -2.07
C LYS A 241 -10.53 -9.53 -1.75
N VAL A 242 -9.64 -10.42 -2.18
CA VAL A 242 -8.20 -10.27 -1.96
C VAL A 242 -7.40 -10.40 -3.25
N THR A 243 -6.27 -9.71 -3.32
CA THR A 243 -5.18 -9.91 -4.27
C THR A 243 -3.87 -10.06 -3.52
N VAL A 244 -2.80 -10.47 -4.19
CA VAL A 244 -1.45 -10.55 -3.58
C VAL A 244 -0.52 -9.59 -4.28
N SER A 245 0.27 -8.86 -3.52
CA SER A 245 1.28 -7.94 -4.06
C SER A 245 2.53 -7.89 -3.17
N ALA A 246 3.65 -7.54 -3.80
CA ALA A 246 4.95 -7.52 -3.13
C ALA A 246 5.36 -6.14 -2.63
N ASP A 247 4.76 -5.06 -3.14
CA ASP A 247 5.16 -3.69 -2.82
C ASP A 247 6.70 -3.56 -2.92
N ALA A 248 7.19 -4.02 -4.09
CA ALA A 248 8.61 -4.26 -4.29
C ALA A 248 9.33 -3.00 -4.76
N HIS A 249 10.33 -2.57 -3.99
CA HIS A 249 11.20 -1.42 -4.31
C HIS A 249 12.53 -1.84 -4.95
N HIS A 250 12.73 -3.16 -5.11
CA HIS A 250 13.93 -3.74 -5.72
C HIS A 250 13.59 -5.07 -6.40
N THR A 251 14.34 -5.42 -7.46
CA THR A 251 14.13 -6.65 -8.23
C THR A 251 14.13 -7.93 -7.41
N SER A 252 14.87 -7.99 -6.31
CA SER A 252 14.91 -9.15 -5.40
C SER A 252 13.61 -9.36 -4.62
N GLY A 253 12.73 -8.36 -4.56
CA GLY A 253 11.48 -8.40 -3.80
C GLY A 253 10.24 -8.79 -4.61
N VAL A 254 10.32 -8.92 -5.94
CA VAL A 254 9.14 -8.99 -6.83
C VAL A 254 8.15 -10.13 -6.57
N THR A 255 8.57 -11.19 -5.87
CA THR A 255 7.72 -12.32 -5.42
C THR A 255 8.01 -12.71 -3.97
N CYS A 256 8.59 -11.80 -3.19
CA CYS A 256 8.96 -12.09 -1.81
C CYS A 256 7.73 -12.58 -1.03
N ALA A 257 7.88 -13.69 -0.30
CA ALA A 257 6.86 -14.28 0.58
C ALA A 257 5.48 -14.57 -0.05
N PHE A 258 5.38 -14.72 -1.39
CA PHE A 258 4.11 -15.05 -2.07
C PHE A 258 3.53 -16.40 -1.64
N GLU A 259 4.35 -17.41 -1.39
CA GLU A 259 3.88 -18.70 -0.87
C GLU A 259 3.27 -18.53 0.54
N GLN A 260 3.90 -17.73 1.39
CA GLN A 260 3.38 -17.41 2.72
C GLN A 260 2.06 -16.65 2.64
N ALA A 261 1.94 -15.68 1.74
CA ALA A 261 0.70 -14.94 1.51
C ALA A 261 -0.43 -15.86 1.02
N GLU A 262 -0.15 -16.75 0.06
CA GLU A 262 -1.12 -17.74 -0.44
C GLU A 262 -1.60 -18.68 0.67
N ASP A 263 -0.68 -19.17 1.50
CA ASP A 263 -1.01 -20.01 2.67
C ASP A 263 -1.87 -19.26 3.69
N MET A 264 -1.56 -18.00 3.93
CA MET A 264 -2.29 -17.15 4.85
C MET A 264 -3.72 -16.88 4.37
N ILE A 265 -3.90 -16.59 3.08
CA ILE A 265 -5.19 -16.41 2.43
C ILE A 265 -6.05 -17.68 2.55
N LYS A 266 -5.48 -18.86 2.27
CA LYS A 266 -6.16 -20.16 2.41
C LYS A 266 -6.56 -20.46 3.85
N LYS A 267 -5.69 -20.17 4.83
CA LYS A 267 -5.97 -20.34 6.27
C LYS A 267 -7.06 -19.38 6.77
N ALA A 268 -7.18 -18.22 6.16
CA ALA A 268 -8.26 -17.27 6.47
C ALA A 268 -9.62 -17.70 5.89
N GLY A 269 -9.64 -18.66 4.96
CA GLY A 269 -10.88 -19.23 4.40
C GLY A 269 -11.12 -18.95 2.93
N PHE A 270 -10.33 -18.08 2.31
CA PHE A 270 -10.45 -17.76 0.89
C PHE A 270 -10.11 -18.96 0.00
N ARG A 271 -10.75 -19.03 -1.17
CA ARG A 271 -10.51 -20.05 -2.20
C ARG A 271 -10.13 -19.45 -3.54
N GLU A 272 -10.16 -18.14 -3.63
CA GLU A 272 -9.83 -17.37 -4.83
C GLU A 272 -9.12 -16.08 -4.46
N ILE A 273 -8.35 -15.56 -5.41
CA ILE A 273 -7.78 -14.22 -5.41
C ILE A 273 -8.27 -13.48 -6.65
N TRP A 274 -8.26 -12.17 -6.60
CA TRP A 274 -8.63 -11.33 -7.73
C TRP A 274 -7.38 -10.85 -8.46
N ILE A 275 -7.35 -11.04 -9.78
CA ILE A 275 -6.28 -10.59 -10.67
C ILE A 275 -6.82 -9.65 -11.74
N LEU A 276 -5.98 -8.74 -12.22
CA LEU A 276 -6.30 -7.89 -13.36
C LEU A 276 -6.01 -8.66 -14.66
N GLN A 277 -7.03 -8.81 -15.50
CA GLN A 277 -6.95 -9.47 -16.78
C GLN A 277 -7.87 -8.78 -17.78
N ASN A 278 -7.34 -8.39 -18.95
CA ASN A 278 -8.12 -7.67 -19.98
C ASN A 278 -8.89 -6.47 -19.39
N GLU A 279 -8.18 -5.62 -18.63
CA GLU A 279 -8.70 -4.38 -18.01
C GLU A 279 -9.80 -4.62 -16.95
N LYS A 280 -9.99 -5.84 -16.49
CA LYS A 280 -11.00 -6.19 -15.47
C LYS A 280 -10.39 -7.06 -14.39
N PHE A 281 -10.82 -6.84 -13.17
CA PHE A 281 -10.51 -7.75 -12.08
C PHE A 281 -11.43 -8.98 -12.16
N VAL A 282 -10.81 -10.16 -12.16
CA VAL A 282 -11.51 -11.45 -12.21
C VAL A 282 -11.01 -12.38 -11.11
N PRO A 283 -11.88 -13.23 -10.52
CA PRO A 283 -11.46 -14.21 -9.54
C PRO A 283 -10.74 -15.38 -10.19
N VAL A 284 -9.68 -15.88 -9.55
CA VAL A 284 -8.97 -17.10 -9.92
C VAL A 284 -8.77 -17.97 -8.68
N SER A 285 -8.99 -19.26 -8.81
CA SER A 285 -8.82 -20.23 -7.72
C SER A 285 -7.35 -20.39 -7.31
N ILE A 286 -7.11 -20.60 -6.01
CA ILE A 286 -5.79 -20.80 -5.39
C ILE A 286 -5.70 -22.14 -4.63
#